data_cc536a0951f63eab38254af02bc3aad4
#
_entry.id   cc536a0951f63eab38254af02bc3aad4
#
_cell.length_a   1.000
_cell.length_b   1.000
_cell.length_c   1.000
_cell.angle_alpha   90.00
_cell.angle_beta   90.00
_cell.angle_gamma   90.00
#
_symmetry.space_group_name_H-M   'P 1'
#
loop_
_entity.id
_entity.type
_entity.pdbx_description
1 polymer ?
#
loop_
_entity_poly.entity_id
_entity_poly.type
_entity_poly.pdbx_seq_one_letter_code
_entity_poly.pdbx_strand_id
1 'polypeptide(L)'
;KQNIAEGNQAAATSSETEIKLTNVAKASLEELLDDYEDYLRVRNLKQWDNQHPRYEKMRAYARSNEFSNEYALKISQMSDEEIANLCITLIHQAMSMLHNLLATMQKRFVTEGGIKERMHKARTGYRQQQDSRLEELERTISVLQQQLTQAKAEVAEWKVKYEDLKQRAVNAFRQQKEEMERQKKEMK
;
A
#
# COMPACT_ATOMS: atom_id res chain seq x y z
N LYS A 1 -23.82 15.38 -0.95
CA LYS A 1 -23.73 13.92 -1.11
C LYS A 1 -22.75 13.56 -2.23
N GLN A 2 -22.87 14.16 -3.41
CA GLN A 2 -22.04 13.90 -4.57
C GLN A 2 -20.55 14.18 -4.29
N ASN A 3 -20.21 15.35 -3.75
CA ASN A 3 -18.81 15.73 -3.43
C ASN A 3 -18.12 14.76 -2.46
N ILE A 4 -18.87 14.17 -1.51
CA ILE A 4 -18.32 13.17 -0.59
C ILE A 4 -18.05 11.85 -1.32
N ALA A 5 -18.96 11.43 -2.20
CA ALA A 5 -18.79 10.22 -2.99
C ALA A 5 -17.60 10.34 -3.97
N GLU A 6 -17.48 11.49 -4.65
CA GLU A 6 -16.36 11.79 -5.54
C GLU A 6 -15.05 11.92 -4.76
N GLY A 7 -15.07 12.52 -3.56
CA GLY A 7 -13.94 12.58 -2.65
C GLY A 7 -13.42 11.19 -2.27
N ASN A 8 -14.32 10.29 -1.88
CA ASN A 8 -13.97 8.91 -1.55
C ASN A 8 -13.37 8.14 -2.76
N GLN A 9 -13.89 8.37 -3.97
CA GLN A 9 -13.31 7.80 -5.19
C GLN A 9 -11.92 8.39 -5.48
N ALA A 10 -11.76 9.69 -5.28
CA ALA A 10 -10.49 10.39 -5.46
C ALA A 10 -9.43 9.98 -4.41
N ALA A 11 -9.83 9.50 -3.24
CA ALA A 11 -8.92 9.07 -2.16
C ALA A 11 -7.90 8.02 -2.62
N ALA A 12 -8.30 7.16 -3.56
CA ALA A 12 -7.41 6.15 -4.15
C ALA A 12 -6.30 6.77 -5.02
N THR A 13 -6.53 7.98 -5.57
CA THR A 13 -5.64 8.63 -6.54
C THR A 13 -5.04 9.94 -6.05
N SER A 14 -5.71 10.67 -5.13
CA SER A 14 -5.26 11.95 -4.61
C SER A 14 -5.89 12.30 -3.27
N SER A 15 -5.10 12.21 -2.20
CA SER A 15 -5.52 12.66 -0.86
C SER A 15 -5.85 14.16 -0.80
N GLU A 16 -5.18 14.98 -1.61
CA GLU A 16 -5.47 16.41 -1.72
C GLU A 16 -6.86 16.68 -2.29
N THR A 17 -7.26 15.92 -3.34
CA THR A 17 -8.58 16.03 -3.96
C THR A 17 -9.67 15.55 -3.01
N GLU A 18 -9.43 14.47 -2.26
CA GLU A 18 -10.33 14.00 -1.21
C GLU A 18 -10.61 15.09 -0.17
N ILE A 19 -9.58 15.72 0.38
CA ILE A 19 -9.68 16.83 1.34
C ILE A 19 -10.42 18.02 0.73
N LYS A 20 -10.10 18.39 -0.51
CA LYS A 20 -10.75 19.50 -1.23
C LYS A 20 -12.25 19.29 -1.38
N LEU A 21 -12.67 18.13 -1.89
CA LEU A 21 -14.08 17.81 -2.12
C LEU A 21 -14.87 17.70 -0.81
N THR A 22 -14.22 17.22 0.25
CA THR A 22 -14.84 17.16 1.58
C THR A 22 -15.04 18.57 2.17
N ASN A 23 -14.08 19.49 1.95
CA ASN A 23 -14.24 20.90 2.33
C ASN A 23 -15.37 21.59 1.53
N VAL A 24 -15.51 21.31 0.23
CA VAL A 24 -16.62 21.82 -0.58
C VAL A 24 -17.95 21.30 -0.05
N ALA A 25 -18.03 20.01 0.32
CA ALA A 25 -19.24 19.44 0.94
C ALA A 25 -19.57 20.12 2.27
N LYS A 26 -18.56 20.46 3.09
CA LYS A 26 -18.75 21.19 4.34
C LYS A 26 -19.30 22.61 4.08
N ALA A 27 -18.71 23.35 3.13
CA ALA A 27 -19.18 24.70 2.76
C ALA A 27 -20.63 24.68 2.27
N SER A 28 -21.00 23.67 1.45
CA SER A 28 -22.41 23.52 1.01
C SER A 28 -23.39 23.21 2.15
N LEU A 29 -22.93 22.57 3.24
CA LEU A 29 -23.77 22.39 4.44
C LEU A 29 -23.86 23.66 5.26
N GLU A 30 -22.84 24.50 5.30
CA GLU A 30 -22.86 25.82 5.94
C GLU A 30 -23.87 26.71 5.24
N GLU A 31 -23.85 26.80 3.90
CA GLU A 31 -24.85 27.53 3.10
C GLU A 31 -26.26 26.99 3.36
N LEU A 32 -26.46 25.69 3.39
CA LEU A 32 -27.76 25.10 3.66
C LEU A 32 -28.24 25.37 5.10
N LEU A 33 -27.32 25.48 6.06
CA LEU A 33 -27.65 25.87 7.43
C LEU A 33 -28.22 27.30 7.46
N ASP A 34 -27.53 28.23 6.82
CA ASP A 34 -27.92 29.63 6.71
C ASP A 34 -29.29 29.76 6.03
N ASP A 35 -29.59 28.97 4.99
CA ASP A 35 -30.87 28.92 4.30
C ASP A 35 -32.03 28.50 5.25
N TYR A 36 -31.81 27.50 6.11
CA TYR A 36 -32.85 27.07 7.07
C TYR A 36 -33.01 28.06 8.24
N GLU A 37 -31.96 28.68 8.69
CA GLU A 37 -32.03 29.76 9.69
C GLU A 37 -32.77 30.97 9.15
N ASP A 38 -32.49 31.37 7.91
CA ASP A 38 -33.22 32.42 7.20
C ASP A 38 -34.71 32.07 6.97
N TYR A 39 -34.98 30.80 6.61
CA TYR A 39 -36.36 30.31 6.48
C TYR A 39 -37.16 30.49 7.76
N LEU A 40 -36.62 30.10 8.91
CA LEU A 40 -37.26 30.28 10.22
C LEU A 40 -37.46 31.76 10.54
N ARG A 41 -36.44 32.58 10.32
CA ARG A 41 -36.43 34.01 10.59
C ARG A 41 -37.50 34.76 9.77
N VAL A 42 -37.54 34.54 8.45
CA VAL A 42 -38.48 35.23 7.54
C VAL A 42 -39.97 34.86 7.84
N ARG A 43 -40.20 33.65 8.31
CA ARG A 43 -41.54 33.16 8.66
C ARG A 43 -41.96 33.39 10.10
N ASN A 44 -41.11 34.07 10.91
CA ASN A 44 -41.28 34.22 12.36
C ASN A 44 -41.50 32.91 13.10
N LEU A 45 -40.84 31.85 12.63
CA LEU A 45 -40.78 30.55 13.29
C LEU A 45 -39.61 30.49 14.26
N LYS A 46 -39.70 29.71 15.32
CA LYS A 46 -38.69 29.67 16.36
C LYS A 46 -37.58 28.70 16.01
N GLN A 47 -36.32 29.20 16.02
CA GLN A 47 -35.16 28.31 16.02
C GLN A 47 -34.98 27.72 17.41
N TRP A 48 -34.79 26.39 17.49
CA TRP A 48 -34.69 25.68 18.74
C TRP A 48 -33.21 25.58 19.15
N ASP A 49 -32.89 26.16 20.27
CA ASP A 49 -31.60 26.08 20.92
C ASP A 49 -31.65 25.12 22.13
N ASN A 50 -30.56 25.01 22.86
CA ASN A 50 -30.44 24.16 24.04
C ASN A 50 -31.37 24.52 25.18
N GLN A 51 -32.07 25.68 25.15
CA GLN A 51 -33.08 26.12 26.13
C GLN A 51 -34.48 25.71 25.69
N HIS A 52 -34.67 25.33 24.44
CA HIS A 52 -35.97 24.96 23.94
C HIS A 52 -36.43 23.57 24.43
N PRO A 53 -37.66 23.37 24.97
CA PRO A 53 -38.07 22.09 25.58
C PRO A 53 -38.02 20.88 24.65
N ARG A 54 -38.14 21.11 23.33
CA ARG A 54 -38.14 20.04 22.30
C ARG A 54 -36.72 19.78 21.71
N TYR A 55 -35.73 20.61 22.02
CA TYR A 55 -34.41 20.54 21.41
C TYR A 55 -33.73 19.18 21.64
N GLU A 56 -33.64 18.73 22.90
CA GLU A 56 -33.00 17.44 23.21
C GLU A 56 -33.78 16.25 22.64
N LYS A 57 -35.11 16.33 22.61
CA LYS A 57 -35.92 15.29 21.98
C LYS A 57 -35.70 15.21 20.47
N MET A 58 -35.54 16.35 19.81
CA MET A 58 -35.22 16.42 18.38
C MET A 58 -33.84 15.84 18.08
N ARG A 59 -32.84 16.17 18.88
CA ARG A 59 -31.49 15.60 18.76
C ARG A 59 -31.46 14.09 18.99
N ALA A 60 -32.21 13.60 19.97
CA ALA A 60 -32.32 12.17 20.24
C ALA A 60 -33.03 11.44 19.08
N TYR A 61 -34.13 12.01 18.57
CA TYR A 61 -34.83 11.48 17.41
C TYR A 61 -33.97 11.43 16.17
N ALA A 62 -33.24 12.51 15.84
CA ALA A 62 -32.33 12.57 14.69
C ALA A 62 -31.20 11.52 14.72
N ARG A 63 -30.88 10.98 15.91
CA ARG A 63 -29.85 9.92 16.12
C ARG A 63 -30.45 8.52 16.24
N SER A 64 -31.78 8.41 16.30
CA SER A 64 -32.44 7.14 16.54
C SER A 64 -32.55 6.28 15.29
N ASN A 65 -32.67 4.97 15.50
CA ASN A 65 -33.03 4.05 14.42
C ASN A 65 -34.42 4.31 13.86
N GLU A 66 -35.33 4.88 14.68
CA GLU A 66 -36.68 5.28 14.31
C GLU A 66 -36.65 6.34 13.20
N PHE A 67 -35.76 7.35 13.31
CA PHE A 67 -35.55 8.33 12.24
C PHE A 67 -35.11 7.64 10.94
N SER A 68 -34.18 6.71 11.00
CA SER A 68 -33.70 6.04 9.79
C SER A 68 -34.74 5.18 9.09
N ASN A 69 -35.66 4.58 9.84
CA ASN A 69 -36.64 3.63 9.33
C ASN A 69 -38.00 4.27 8.97
N GLU A 70 -38.43 5.31 9.72
CA GLU A 70 -39.77 5.84 9.67
C GLU A 70 -39.88 7.35 9.36
N TYR A 71 -38.73 7.99 9.00
CA TYR A 71 -38.71 9.44 8.81
C TYR A 71 -39.77 9.97 7.85
N ALA A 72 -40.06 9.23 6.77
CA ALA A 72 -41.02 9.67 5.76
C ALA A 72 -42.46 9.82 6.32
N LEU A 73 -42.87 8.92 7.20
CA LEU A 73 -44.16 8.96 7.84
C LEU A 73 -44.28 10.08 8.88
N LYS A 74 -43.21 10.28 9.65
CA LYS A 74 -43.19 11.30 10.71
C LYS A 74 -43.03 12.71 10.18
N ILE A 75 -42.20 12.94 9.15
CA ILE A 75 -42.03 14.26 8.53
C ILE A 75 -43.38 14.79 7.99
N SER A 76 -44.21 13.92 7.41
CA SER A 76 -45.53 14.34 6.92
C SER A 76 -46.48 14.84 8.02
N GLN A 77 -46.19 14.57 9.28
CA GLN A 77 -46.96 14.98 10.46
C GLN A 77 -46.36 16.17 11.20
N MET A 78 -45.15 16.58 10.84
CA MET A 78 -44.43 17.69 11.46
C MET A 78 -44.86 19.03 10.89
N SER A 79 -44.83 20.07 11.73
CA SER A 79 -44.99 21.45 11.28
C SER A 79 -43.72 21.93 10.53
N ASP A 80 -43.85 23.00 9.77
CA ASP A 80 -42.74 23.65 9.07
C ASP A 80 -41.61 24.02 10.02
N GLU A 81 -41.95 24.48 11.23
CA GLU A 81 -40.98 24.78 12.29
C GLU A 81 -40.22 23.54 12.74
N GLU A 82 -40.91 22.44 12.96
CA GLU A 82 -40.32 21.16 13.37
C GLU A 82 -39.41 20.59 12.29
N ILE A 83 -39.82 20.65 11.01
CA ILE A 83 -39.02 20.18 9.87
C ILE A 83 -37.74 21.01 9.74
N ALA A 84 -37.84 22.34 9.78
CA ALA A 84 -36.68 23.20 9.68
C ALA A 84 -35.66 22.96 10.82
N ASN A 85 -36.14 22.85 12.06
CA ASN A 85 -35.29 22.55 13.21
C ASN A 85 -34.70 21.12 13.15
N LEU A 86 -35.41 20.15 12.60
CA LEU A 86 -34.86 18.82 12.32
C LEU A 86 -33.72 18.89 11.29
N CYS A 87 -33.92 19.63 10.19
CA CYS A 87 -32.89 19.83 9.17
C CYS A 87 -31.65 20.50 9.76
N ILE A 88 -31.80 21.57 10.53
CA ILE A 88 -30.70 22.25 11.25
C ILE A 88 -29.94 21.25 12.15
N THR A 89 -30.69 20.41 12.90
CA THR A 89 -30.09 19.39 13.78
C THR A 89 -29.24 18.38 12.98
N LEU A 90 -29.77 17.90 11.84
CA LEU A 90 -29.08 16.96 10.97
C LEU A 90 -27.85 17.58 10.30
N ILE A 91 -27.92 18.85 9.90
CA ILE A 91 -26.79 19.59 9.31
C ILE A 91 -25.67 19.73 10.35
N HIS A 92 -25.96 20.13 11.57
CA HIS A 92 -24.96 20.21 12.64
C HIS A 92 -24.28 18.85 12.92
N GLN A 93 -25.06 17.76 12.90
CA GLN A 93 -24.47 16.41 13.05
C GLN A 93 -23.54 16.07 11.87
N ALA A 94 -23.98 16.31 10.65
CA ALA A 94 -23.19 16.06 9.45
C ALA A 94 -21.90 16.91 9.42
N MET A 95 -21.99 18.18 9.79
CA MET A 95 -20.83 19.08 9.90
C MET A 95 -19.82 18.59 10.95
N SER A 96 -20.30 18.13 12.11
CA SER A 96 -19.43 17.55 13.14
C SER A 96 -18.72 16.29 12.63
N MET A 97 -19.43 15.42 11.92
CA MET A 97 -18.82 14.23 11.30
C MET A 97 -17.80 14.58 10.23
N LEU A 98 -18.10 15.55 9.35
CA LEU A 98 -17.15 16.03 8.34
C LEU A 98 -15.93 16.72 8.96
N HIS A 99 -16.08 17.45 10.04
CA HIS A 99 -14.95 18.04 10.77
C HIS A 99 -13.99 16.97 11.28
N ASN A 100 -14.50 15.93 11.91
CA ASN A 100 -13.70 14.81 12.40
C ASN A 100 -13.03 14.03 11.26
N LEU A 101 -13.76 13.83 10.15
CA LEU A 101 -13.24 13.18 8.96
C LEU A 101 -12.09 13.98 8.36
N LEU A 102 -12.26 15.30 8.18
CA LEU A 102 -11.20 16.20 7.66
C LEU A 102 -9.96 16.19 8.55
N ALA A 103 -10.12 16.24 9.87
CA ALA A 103 -9.00 16.16 10.80
C ALA A 103 -8.22 14.83 10.65
N THR A 104 -8.95 13.73 10.46
CA THR A 104 -8.34 12.40 10.22
C THR A 104 -7.61 12.35 8.88
N MET A 105 -8.22 12.89 7.80
CA MET A 105 -7.60 12.97 6.47
C MET A 105 -6.33 13.82 6.48
N GLN A 106 -6.37 14.98 7.13
CA GLN A 106 -5.22 15.89 7.26
C GLN A 106 -4.09 15.22 8.03
N LYS A 107 -4.41 14.56 9.16
CA LYS A 107 -3.41 13.81 9.91
C LYS A 107 -2.77 12.70 9.07
N ARG A 108 -3.56 11.93 8.35
CA ARG A 108 -3.07 10.89 7.44
C ARG A 108 -2.20 11.47 6.33
N PHE A 109 -2.60 12.59 5.74
CA PHE A 109 -1.83 13.28 4.71
C PHE A 109 -0.45 13.73 5.21
N VAL A 110 -0.39 14.28 6.43
CA VAL A 110 0.88 14.73 7.06
C VAL A 110 1.77 13.54 7.43
N THR A 111 1.21 12.45 7.95
CA THR A 111 2.01 11.29 8.44
C THR A 111 2.45 10.35 7.33
N GLU A 112 1.62 10.12 6.33
CA GLU A 112 1.88 9.16 5.25
C GLU A 112 2.35 9.81 3.95
N GLY A 113 2.17 11.14 3.84
CA GLY A 113 2.40 11.91 2.62
C GLY A 113 1.32 11.70 1.57
N GLY A 114 1.39 12.47 0.49
CA GLY A 114 0.55 12.31 -0.69
C GLY A 114 0.89 11.07 -1.50
N ILE A 115 0.07 10.78 -2.52
CA ILE A 115 0.29 9.61 -3.39
C ILE A 115 1.65 9.65 -4.08
N LYS A 116 2.12 10.85 -4.48
CA LYS A 116 3.43 11.03 -5.13
C LYS A 116 4.58 10.60 -4.22
N GLU A 117 4.53 10.99 -2.94
CA GLU A 117 5.54 10.63 -1.93
C GLU A 117 5.50 9.14 -1.61
N ARG A 118 4.31 8.56 -1.45
CA ARG A 118 4.15 7.12 -1.24
C ARG A 118 4.67 6.31 -2.43
N MET A 119 4.35 6.72 -3.66
CA MET A 119 4.86 6.07 -4.87
C MET A 119 6.38 6.22 -5.01
N HIS A 120 6.92 7.41 -4.68
CA HIS A 120 8.37 7.63 -4.69
C HIS A 120 9.07 6.71 -3.68
N LYS A 121 8.57 6.65 -2.45
CA LYS A 121 9.11 5.77 -1.39
C LYS A 121 9.04 4.29 -1.78
N ALA A 122 7.91 3.83 -2.32
CA ALA A 122 7.75 2.47 -2.80
C ALA A 122 8.73 2.13 -3.94
N ARG A 123 8.89 3.06 -4.92
CA ARG A 123 9.81 2.89 -6.05
C ARG A 123 11.28 2.87 -5.59
N THR A 124 11.64 3.75 -4.67
CA THR A 124 13.00 3.82 -4.13
C THR A 124 13.33 2.57 -3.31
N GLY A 125 12.43 2.10 -2.47
CA GLY A 125 12.60 0.85 -1.72
C GLY A 125 12.74 -0.37 -2.64
N TYR A 126 11.92 -0.46 -3.70
CA TYR A 126 12.05 -1.51 -4.70
C TYR A 126 13.41 -1.48 -5.41
N ARG A 127 13.89 -0.29 -5.81
CA ARG A 127 15.22 -0.14 -6.44
C ARG A 127 16.34 -0.58 -5.51
N GLN A 128 16.34 -0.13 -4.26
CA GLN A 128 17.33 -0.55 -3.26
C GLN A 128 17.36 -2.07 -3.08
N GLN A 129 16.20 -2.72 -3.05
CA GLN A 129 16.13 -4.18 -2.97
C GLN A 129 16.71 -4.87 -4.21
N GLN A 130 16.46 -4.34 -5.40
CA GLN A 130 17.04 -4.86 -6.65
C GLN A 130 18.57 -4.67 -6.69
N ASP A 131 19.06 -3.49 -6.30
CA ASP A 131 20.48 -3.18 -6.26
C ASP A 131 21.22 -4.12 -5.28
N SER A 132 20.68 -4.33 -4.07
CA SER A 132 21.25 -5.28 -3.10
C SER A 132 21.30 -6.71 -3.63
N ARG A 133 20.26 -7.13 -4.37
CA ARG A 133 20.22 -8.46 -4.99
C ARG A 133 21.24 -8.60 -6.13
N LEU A 134 21.42 -7.55 -6.92
CA LEU A 134 22.45 -7.52 -7.96
C LEU A 134 23.86 -7.64 -7.35
N GLU A 135 24.18 -6.89 -6.30
CA GLU A 135 25.45 -6.99 -5.60
C GLU A 135 25.72 -8.40 -5.04
N GLU A 136 24.70 -9.05 -4.49
CA GLU A 136 24.82 -10.42 -3.98
C GLU A 136 25.12 -11.42 -5.12
N LEU A 137 24.42 -11.27 -6.26
CA LEU A 137 24.65 -12.08 -7.44
C LEU A 137 26.05 -11.87 -8.03
N GLU A 138 26.53 -10.63 -8.11
CA GLU A 138 27.88 -10.30 -8.58
C GLU A 138 28.95 -10.92 -7.68
N ARG A 139 28.80 -10.86 -6.36
CA ARG A 139 29.70 -11.56 -5.40
C ARG A 139 29.69 -13.06 -5.64
N THR A 140 28.52 -13.66 -5.83
CA THR A 140 28.39 -15.10 -6.07
C THR A 140 29.06 -15.50 -7.39
N ILE A 141 28.86 -14.72 -8.45
CA ILE A 141 29.51 -14.93 -9.75
C ILE A 141 31.02 -14.88 -9.60
N SER A 142 31.58 -13.89 -8.89
CA SER A 142 33.01 -13.75 -8.64
C SER A 142 33.59 -14.98 -7.93
N VAL A 143 32.91 -15.47 -6.88
CA VAL A 143 33.36 -16.68 -6.16
C VAL A 143 33.31 -17.91 -7.06
N LEU A 144 32.25 -18.09 -7.84
CA LEU A 144 32.14 -19.21 -8.78
C LEU A 144 33.18 -19.16 -9.87
N GLN A 145 33.53 -17.98 -10.38
CA GLN A 145 34.60 -17.81 -11.37
C GLN A 145 35.98 -18.20 -10.80
N GLN A 146 36.27 -17.84 -9.54
CA GLN A 146 37.52 -18.26 -8.86
C GLN A 146 37.54 -19.79 -8.69
N GLN A 147 36.47 -20.40 -8.22
CA GLN A 147 36.38 -21.86 -8.06
C GLN A 147 36.55 -22.59 -9.40
N LEU A 148 35.91 -22.07 -10.46
CA LEU A 148 36.08 -22.62 -11.80
C LEU A 148 37.52 -22.55 -12.30
N THR A 149 38.19 -21.44 -12.05
CA THR A 149 39.60 -21.26 -12.45
C THR A 149 40.49 -22.23 -11.70
N GLN A 150 40.30 -22.38 -10.39
CA GLN A 150 41.03 -23.34 -9.57
C GLN A 150 40.76 -24.79 -10.03
N ALA A 151 39.53 -25.19 -10.22
CA ALA A 151 39.20 -26.52 -10.71
C ALA A 151 39.80 -26.81 -12.08
N LYS A 152 39.83 -25.84 -12.99
CA LYS A 152 40.53 -25.98 -14.30
C LYS A 152 42.02 -26.20 -14.14
N ALA A 153 42.67 -25.49 -13.20
CA ALA A 153 44.11 -25.68 -12.92
C ALA A 153 44.37 -27.09 -12.36
N GLU A 154 43.58 -27.56 -11.41
CA GLU A 154 43.66 -28.91 -10.86
C GLU A 154 43.49 -30.00 -11.93
N VAL A 155 42.48 -29.84 -12.79
CA VAL A 155 42.28 -30.78 -13.93
C VAL A 155 43.49 -30.76 -14.88
N ALA A 156 44.10 -29.62 -15.14
CA ALA A 156 45.32 -29.53 -15.98
C ALA A 156 46.48 -30.28 -15.34
N GLU A 157 46.71 -30.12 -14.04
CA GLU A 157 47.74 -30.86 -13.31
C GLU A 157 47.51 -32.39 -13.34
N TRP A 158 46.26 -32.80 -13.11
CA TRP A 158 45.89 -34.22 -13.19
C TRP A 158 46.11 -34.80 -14.58
N LYS A 159 45.85 -34.07 -15.66
CA LYS A 159 46.13 -34.51 -17.04
C LYS A 159 47.60 -34.72 -17.26
N VAL A 160 48.47 -33.81 -16.79
CA VAL A 160 49.93 -33.98 -16.89
C VAL A 160 50.40 -35.22 -16.14
N LYS A 161 49.94 -35.41 -14.89
CA LYS A 161 50.28 -36.58 -14.08
C LYS A 161 49.82 -37.90 -14.73
N TYR A 162 48.63 -37.87 -15.31
CA TYR A 162 48.05 -39.02 -16.01
C TYR A 162 48.88 -39.40 -17.24
N GLU A 163 49.29 -38.46 -18.08
CA GLU A 163 50.12 -38.74 -19.26
C GLU A 163 51.55 -39.23 -18.86
N ASP A 164 52.11 -38.67 -17.78
CA ASP A 164 53.39 -39.17 -17.26
C ASP A 164 53.31 -40.63 -16.78
N LEU A 165 52.28 -40.94 -15.98
CA LEU A 165 52.03 -42.30 -15.51
C LEU A 165 51.80 -43.29 -16.68
N LYS A 166 51.02 -42.90 -17.66
CA LYS A 166 50.75 -43.67 -18.87
C LYS A 166 52.04 -43.94 -19.65
N GLN A 167 52.91 -42.93 -19.81
CA GLN A 167 54.17 -43.08 -20.48
C GLN A 167 55.13 -44.03 -19.73
N ARG A 168 55.20 -43.90 -18.39
CA ARG A 168 55.94 -44.82 -17.52
C ARG A 168 55.44 -46.24 -17.63
N ALA A 169 54.16 -46.50 -17.62
CA ALA A 169 53.55 -47.81 -17.78
C ALA A 169 53.90 -48.42 -19.15
N VAL A 170 53.82 -47.66 -20.25
CA VAL A 170 54.18 -48.11 -21.59
C VAL A 170 55.64 -48.46 -21.66
N ASN A 171 56.52 -47.65 -21.11
CA ASN A 171 57.95 -47.89 -21.10
C ASN A 171 58.30 -49.15 -20.26
N ALA A 172 57.70 -49.31 -19.09
CA ALA A 172 57.87 -50.53 -18.25
C ALA A 172 57.45 -51.81 -18.98
N PHE A 173 56.29 -51.76 -19.64
CA PHE A 173 55.76 -52.87 -20.44
C PHE A 173 56.70 -53.24 -21.60
N ARG A 174 57.28 -52.26 -22.27
CA ARG A 174 58.26 -52.44 -23.37
C ARG A 174 59.53 -53.11 -22.83
N GLN A 175 60.09 -52.64 -21.72
CA GLN A 175 61.22 -53.20 -21.05
C GLN A 175 61.01 -54.69 -20.66
N GLN A 176 59.88 -54.97 -20.01
CA GLN A 176 59.50 -56.36 -19.66
C GLN A 176 59.42 -57.25 -20.90
N LYS A 177 58.87 -56.79 -21.98
CA LYS A 177 58.75 -57.55 -23.23
C LYS A 177 60.16 -57.83 -23.82
N GLU A 178 61.01 -56.84 -23.84
CA GLU A 178 62.40 -56.97 -24.32
C GLU A 178 63.26 -57.98 -23.46
N GLU A 179 63.05 -57.92 -22.12
CA GLU A 179 63.68 -58.86 -21.22
C GLU A 179 63.22 -60.33 -21.43
N MET A 180 61.88 -60.50 -21.56
CA MET A 180 61.37 -61.82 -21.88
C MET A 180 61.86 -62.35 -23.23
N GLU A 181 61.98 -61.49 -24.24
CA GLU A 181 62.58 -61.89 -25.53
C GLU A 181 64.06 -62.26 -25.46
N ARG A 182 64.82 -61.55 -24.63
CA ARG A 182 66.25 -61.93 -24.36
C ARG A 182 66.37 -63.28 -23.65
N GLN A 183 65.62 -63.49 -22.59
CA GLN A 183 65.58 -64.78 -21.86
C GLN A 183 65.16 -65.96 -22.76
N LYS A 184 64.19 -65.74 -23.68
CA LYS A 184 63.79 -66.77 -24.69
C LYS A 184 64.94 -67.08 -25.70
N LYS A 185 65.81 -66.13 -26.00
CA LYS A 185 66.95 -66.32 -26.91
C LYS A 185 68.11 -67.02 -26.22
N GLU A 186 68.32 -66.79 -24.92
CA GLU A 186 69.37 -67.48 -24.13
C GLU A 186 69.05 -68.91 -23.77
N MET A 187 67.74 -69.30 -23.79
CA MET A 187 67.29 -70.65 -23.54
C MET A 187 67.21 -71.55 -24.79
N LYS A 188 67.63 -71.03 -25.95
CA LYS A 188 67.76 -71.78 -27.21
C LYS A 188 69.21 -72.00 -27.58
#